data_fe0b5af58c90bc69e69d0bbcd735e6a1
#
_entry.id   fe0b5af58c90bc69e69d0bbcd735e6a1
#
_cell.length_a   1.000
_cell.length_b   1.000
_cell.length_c   1.000
_cell.angle_alpha   90.00
_cell.angle_beta   90.00
_cell.angle_gamma   90.00
#
_symmetry.space_group_name_H-M   'P 1'
#
loop_
_entity.id
_entity.type
_entity.pdbx_description
1 polymer ?
#
loop_
_entity_poly.entity_id
_entity_poly.type
_entity_poly.pdbx_seq_one_letter_code
_entity_poly.pdbx_strand_id
1 'polypeptide(L)'
;MKKIIICILFIVGCINIHAQSPKDIGKVMLGVKITDDASDETKQVAQQLQSRLSQIATQAGYSSTGSSLFSISPNVIVNYVDVAEGGMKPIYVIQGDLAVSILGGADNTVFSSTTLSFKGSSTDKNKALMSGILKIGYPQLKSMFDTARTKILDYYAAKEEMIFAKADSYAHNQKYDEAIACLLLIPEELFELHSKAMAKAIDIYDKRNQEIARQRAAQLASSNDAVLKKAQSFLSMQNAEEALKALWDYRDGSEKQNTQYNDLIAKAGSLVSEEKQRVLAAERQKYLDARMREDREWAMRVQATEHEMSLDNRETAMREQAAEHKISMDNKQHDLRVKTTEHDMKMEDKMSDHKINMDDRQMDYNFAALDANTKTEQQKVEAVKTVACEFFKNNPNFITNLK
;
A
#
# COMPACT_ATOMS: atom_id res chain seq x y z
N MET A 1 -1.01 -15.23 -35.57
CA MET A 1 -1.14 -14.09 -34.65
C MET A 1 -2.35 -14.20 -33.70
N LYS A 2 -3.38 -15.02 -33.91
CA LYS A 2 -4.53 -15.18 -32.99
C LYS A 2 -4.29 -16.09 -31.76
N LYS A 3 -3.22 -16.89 -31.73
CA LYS A 3 -2.93 -17.83 -30.63
C LYS A 3 -2.06 -17.24 -29.50
N ILE A 4 -1.42 -16.09 -29.70
CA ILE A 4 -0.58 -15.42 -28.70
C ILE A 4 -1.41 -14.51 -27.77
N ILE A 5 -2.54 -14.00 -28.25
CA ILE A 5 -3.43 -13.13 -27.44
C ILE A 5 -4.20 -13.91 -26.36
N ILE A 6 -4.44 -15.21 -26.55
CA ILE A 6 -5.18 -16.05 -25.58
C ILE A 6 -4.31 -16.43 -24.37
N CYS A 7 -2.97 -16.52 -24.53
CA CYS A 7 -2.06 -16.83 -23.40
C CYS A 7 -1.83 -15.65 -22.45
N ILE A 8 -2.01 -14.40 -22.89
CA ILE A 8 -1.85 -13.22 -22.03
C ILE A 8 -3.08 -12.99 -21.14
N LEU A 9 -4.26 -13.42 -21.57
CA LEU A 9 -5.52 -13.28 -20.81
C LEU A 9 -5.68 -14.31 -19.66
N PHE A 10 -4.87 -15.38 -19.63
CA PHE A 10 -4.99 -16.43 -18.60
C PHE A 10 -4.02 -16.26 -17.40
N ILE A 11 -3.09 -15.29 -17.45
CA ILE A 11 -2.12 -15.03 -16.37
C ILE A 11 -2.64 -13.99 -15.36
N VAL A 12 -3.73 -13.28 -15.66
CA VAL A 12 -4.29 -12.23 -14.77
C VAL A 12 -5.26 -12.80 -13.70
N GLY A 13 -5.45 -14.11 -13.62
CA GLY A 13 -6.56 -14.74 -12.91
C GLY A 13 -6.32 -15.21 -11.47
N CYS A 14 -5.18 -15.04 -10.82
CA CYS A 14 -4.97 -15.56 -9.44
C CYS A 14 -3.94 -14.80 -8.60
N ILE A 15 -3.93 -13.49 -8.60
CA ILE A 15 -3.19 -12.77 -7.56
C ILE A 15 -4.22 -11.92 -6.80
N ASN A 16 -4.77 -12.48 -5.71
CA ASN A 16 -5.38 -11.69 -4.65
C ASN A 16 -4.25 -10.94 -3.95
N ILE A 17 -3.74 -9.88 -4.59
CA ILE A 17 -2.84 -8.93 -3.96
C ILE A 17 -3.74 -8.09 -3.07
N HIS A 18 -3.75 -8.38 -1.78
CA HIS A 18 -4.29 -7.47 -0.78
C HIS A 18 -3.41 -6.22 -0.83
N ALA A 19 -3.85 -5.20 -1.57
CA ALA A 19 -3.16 -3.93 -1.65
C ALA A 19 -3.22 -3.28 -0.26
N GLN A 20 -2.05 -2.95 0.30
CA GLN A 20 -1.99 -2.14 1.52
C GLN A 20 -2.65 -0.79 1.26
N SER A 21 -3.57 -0.41 2.13
CA SER A 21 -4.14 0.93 2.15
C SER A 21 -3.16 1.91 2.81
N PRO A 22 -3.09 3.18 2.40
CA PRO A 22 -2.34 4.22 3.12
C PRO A 22 -2.70 4.32 4.61
N LYS A 23 -3.91 3.88 5.00
CA LYS A 23 -4.38 3.82 6.39
C LYS A 23 -3.77 2.67 7.20
N ASP A 24 -3.17 1.68 6.56
CA ASP A 24 -2.53 0.53 7.22
C ASP A 24 -1.04 0.75 7.48
N ILE A 25 -0.46 1.79 6.88
CA ILE A 25 0.91 2.22 7.15
C ILE A 25 0.96 2.79 8.56
N GLY A 26 1.95 2.33 9.35
CA GLY A 26 2.08 2.68 10.75
C GLY A 26 1.39 1.69 11.71
N LYS A 27 0.56 0.77 11.22
CA LYS A 27 0.06 -0.34 12.03
C LYS A 27 1.06 -1.49 12.06
N VAL A 28 1.09 -2.25 13.15
CA VAL A 28 1.84 -3.50 13.19
C VAL A 28 1.25 -4.48 12.18
N MET A 29 2.08 -4.91 11.22
CA MET A 29 1.68 -5.84 10.17
C MET A 29 1.82 -7.28 10.64
N LEU A 30 0.77 -8.09 10.45
CA LEU A 30 0.72 -9.48 10.89
C LEU A 30 0.12 -10.37 9.79
N GLY A 31 0.95 -11.17 9.13
CA GLY A 31 0.51 -12.14 8.12
C GLY A 31 0.04 -13.45 8.76
N VAL A 32 -0.70 -14.27 8.04
CA VAL A 32 -1.02 -15.65 8.45
C VAL A 32 -0.26 -16.61 7.56
N LYS A 33 0.63 -17.42 8.15
CA LYS A 33 1.44 -18.40 7.46
C LYS A 33 0.94 -19.80 7.80
N ILE A 34 0.39 -20.50 6.82
CA ILE A 34 -0.01 -21.91 6.93
C ILE A 34 1.04 -22.75 6.22
N THR A 35 1.44 -23.86 6.81
CA THR A 35 2.38 -24.82 6.20
C THR A 35 1.75 -25.50 4.99
N ASP A 36 2.50 -25.55 3.88
CA ASP A 36 2.03 -26.03 2.56
C ASP A 36 1.85 -27.57 2.45
N ASP A 37 2.05 -28.34 3.53
CA ASP A 37 1.93 -29.81 3.52
C ASP A 37 0.46 -30.30 3.48
N ALA A 38 -0.48 -29.45 3.16
CA ALA A 38 -1.89 -29.78 3.13
C ALA A 38 -2.27 -30.54 1.84
N SER A 39 -2.83 -31.74 1.97
CA SER A 39 -3.51 -32.45 0.88
C SER A 39 -4.67 -31.60 0.31
N ASP A 40 -5.10 -31.86 -0.92
CA ASP A 40 -6.20 -31.08 -1.55
C ASP A 40 -7.47 -31.02 -0.70
N GLU A 41 -7.76 -32.05 0.09
CA GLU A 41 -8.89 -32.08 1.03
C GLU A 41 -8.71 -31.12 2.23
N THR A 42 -7.46 -30.88 2.65
CA THR A 42 -7.16 -30.00 3.78
C THR A 42 -6.90 -28.56 3.34
N LYS A 43 -6.66 -28.28 2.07
CA LYS A 43 -6.48 -26.91 1.53
C LYS A 43 -7.66 -25.99 1.83
N GLN A 44 -8.90 -26.48 1.68
CA GLN A 44 -10.09 -25.70 1.96
C GLN A 44 -10.18 -25.32 3.45
N VAL A 45 -9.84 -26.24 4.35
CA VAL A 45 -9.78 -25.99 5.80
C VAL A 45 -8.70 -24.97 6.11
N ALA A 46 -7.53 -25.10 5.48
CA ALA A 46 -6.41 -24.18 5.63
C ALA A 46 -6.77 -22.75 5.20
N GLN A 47 -7.42 -22.58 4.04
CA GLN A 47 -7.86 -21.28 3.55
C GLN A 47 -8.91 -20.62 4.46
N GLN A 48 -9.88 -21.38 4.97
CA GLN A 48 -10.88 -20.87 5.90
C GLN A 48 -10.25 -20.46 7.23
N LEU A 49 -9.29 -21.25 7.74
CA LEU A 49 -8.53 -20.94 8.95
C LEU A 49 -7.69 -19.68 8.76
N GLN A 50 -7.02 -19.53 7.60
CA GLN A 50 -6.26 -18.33 7.26
C GLN A 50 -7.16 -17.08 7.26
N SER A 51 -8.30 -17.15 6.56
CA SER A 51 -9.26 -16.07 6.51
C SER A 51 -9.78 -15.70 7.92
N ARG A 52 -10.09 -16.71 8.73
CA ARG A 52 -10.57 -16.49 10.11
C ARG A 52 -9.53 -15.82 10.99
N LEU A 53 -8.27 -16.28 10.96
CA LEU A 53 -7.19 -15.70 11.76
C LEU A 53 -6.84 -14.28 11.28
N SER A 54 -6.89 -14.01 9.97
CA SER A 54 -6.73 -12.65 9.44
C SER A 54 -7.82 -11.69 9.95
N GLN A 55 -9.08 -12.13 9.97
CA GLN A 55 -10.18 -11.34 10.56
C GLN A 55 -9.95 -11.06 12.05
N ILE A 56 -9.53 -12.07 12.83
CA ILE A 56 -9.24 -11.91 14.25
C ILE A 56 -8.06 -10.96 14.47
N ALA A 57 -7.00 -11.05 13.65
CA ALA A 57 -5.86 -10.12 13.71
C ALA A 57 -6.30 -8.67 13.44
N THR A 58 -7.17 -8.47 12.44
CA THR A 58 -7.74 -7.14 12.15
C THR A 58 -8.60 -6.62 13.30
N GLN A 59 -9.41 -7.47 13.94
CA GLN A 59 -10.18 -7.11 15.15
C GLN A 59 -9.25 -6.75 16.33
N ALA A 60 -8.06 -7.36 16.40
CA ALA A 60 -7.03 -7.03 17.37
C ALA A 60 -6.26 -5.74 17.04
N GLY A 61 -6.59 -5.06 15.91
CA GLY A 61 -5.97 -3.80 15.50
C GLY A 61 -4.65 -3.95 14.73
N TYR A 62 -4.35 -5.16 14.24
CA TYR A 62 -3.22 -5.39 13.33
C TYR A 62 -3.63 -5.17 11.88
N SER A 63 -2.67 -4.75 11.03
CA SER A 63 -2.86 -4.80 9.59
C SER A 63 -2.58 -6.23 9.09
N SER A 64 -3.57 -6.85 8.45
CA SER A 64 -3.44 -8.21 7.92
C SER A 64 -2.99 -8.15 6.46
N THR A 65 -1.70 -8.33 6.21
CA THR A 65 -1.12 -8.33 4.87
C THR A 65 -0.45 -9.66 4.57
N GLY A 66 -0.36 -10.04 3.28
CA GLY A 66 0.28 -11.28 2.85
C GLY A 66 1.80 -11.31 3.10
N SER A 67 2.43 -10.15 3.24
CA SER A 67 3.88 -10.00 3.48
C SER A 67 4.11 -9.13 4.70
N SER A 68 4.64 -9.72 5.78
CA SER A 68 4.92 -9.02 7.03
C SER A 68 6.14 -9.59 7.74
N LEU A 69 6.76 -8.78 8.63
CA LEU A 69 7.85 -9.23 9.50
C LEU A 69 7.39 -10.23 10.54
N PHE A 70 6.10 -10.23 10.87
CA PHE A 70 5.51 -11.11 11.87
C PHE A 70 4.40 -11.93 11.24
N SER A 71 4.26 -13.17 11.67
CA SER A 71 3.25 -14.07 11.14
C SER A 71 2.55 -14.87 12.24
N ILE A 72 1.25 -15.07 12.05
CA ILE A 72 0.47 -16.03 12.81
C ILE A 72 0.70 -17.41 12.19
N SER A 73 1.18 -18.35 12.97
CA SER A 73 1.36 -19.74 12.57
C SER A 73 0.38 -20.60 13.36
N PRO A 74 -0.72 -21.06 12.76
CA PRO A 74 -1.63 -22.00 13.38
C PRO A 74 -1.14 -23.44 13.21
N ASN A 75 -1.39 -24.27 14.21
CA ASN A 75 -1.22 -25.72 14.14
C ASN A 75 -2.46 -26.39 14.71
N VAL A 76 -3.13 -27.22 13.91
CA VAL A 76 -4.35 -27.96 14.29
C VAL A 76 -3.97 -29.37 14.66
N ILE A 77 -4.26 -29.77 15.88
CA ILE A 77 -4.01 -31.13 16.42
C ILE A 77 -5.37 -31.77 16.67
N VAL A 78 -5.67 -32.84 15.93
CA VAL A 78 -6.90 -33.60 16.12
C VAL A 78 -6.61 -34.72 17.16
N ASN A 79 -7.23 -34.65 18.32
CA ASN A 79 -7.02 -35.57 19.41
C ASN A 79 -7.98 -36.76 19.34
N TYR A 80 -9.21 -36.52 18.86
CA TYR A 80 -10.25 -37.54 18.86
C TYR A 80 -11.25 -37.34 17.71
N VAL A 81 -11.63 -38.43 17.08
CA VAL A 81 -12.69 -38.48 16.06
C VAL A 81 -13.65 -39.63 16.42
N ASP A 82 -14.91 -39.25 16.62
CA ASP A 82 -16.00 -40.19 16.85
C ASP A 82 -17.01 -40.16 15.72
N VAL A 83 -17.67 -41.28 15.44
CA VAL A 83 -18.71 -41.35 14.42
C VAL A 83 -19.98 -41.91 15.06
N ALA A 84 -20.96 -41.07 15.23
CA ALA A 84 -22.27 -41.47 15.73
C ALA A 84 -23.12 -42.03 14.56
N GLU A 85 -23.36 -43.30 14.56
CA GLU A 85 -24.23 -44.01 13.61
C GLU A 85 -25.62 -44.21 14.24
N GLY A 86 -26.53 -43.24 14.01
CA GLY A 86 -27.87 -43.29 14.60
C GLY A 86 -28.98 -42.72 13.73
N GLY A 87 -28.66 -42.42 12.45
CA GLY A 87 -29.59 -41.77 11.52
C GLY A 87 -29.32 -42.06 10.06
N MET A 88 -29.98 -41.35 9.14
CA MET A 88 -29.79 -41.52 7.69
C MET A 88 -28.39 -41.16 7.19
N LYS A 89 -27.60 -40.42 7.99
CA LYS A 89 -26.20 -40.06 7.68
C LYS A 89 -25.36 -40.15 8.96
N PRO A 90 -24.09 -40.59 8.88
CA PRO A 90 -23.18 -40.55 10.00
C PRO A 90 -22.90 -39.13 10.45
N ILE A 91 -22.74 -38.92 11.76
CA ILE A 91 -22.33 -37.64 12.35
C ILE A 91 -20.92 -37.81 12.88
N TYR A 92 -19.97 -37.06 12.32
CA TYR A 92 -18.60 -36.95 12.81
C TYR A 92 -18.53 -35.95 13.96
N VAL A 93 -17.94 -36.37 15.08
CA VAL A 93 -17.62 -35.50 16.21
C VAL A 93 -16.11 -35.46 16.33
N ILE A 94 -15.53 -34.27 16.17
CA ILE A 94 -14.08 -34.05 16.23
C ILE A 94 -13.75 -33.19 17.44
N GLN A 95 -12.76 -33.63 18.21
CA GLN A 95 -12.17 -32.83 19.30
C GLN A 95 -10.67 -32.68 19.01
N GLY A 96 -10.13 -31.51 19.30
CA GLY A 96 -8.73 -31.22 19.06
C GLY A 96 -8.31 -29.91 19.71
N ASP A 97 -7.07 -29.53 19.44
CA ASP A 97 -6.44 -28.32 19.91
C ASP A 97 -5.95 -27.49 18.74
N LEU A 98 -6.22 -26.17 18.79
CA LEU A 98 -5.65 -25.18 17.88
C LEU A 98 -4.54 -24.46 18.64
N ALA A 99 -3.30 -24.77 18.33
CA ALA A 99 -2.15 -24.01 18.79
C ALA A 99 -1.93 -22.83 17.82
N VAL A 100 -1.85 -21.61 18.35
CA VAL A 100 -1.61 -20.39 17.58
C VAL A 100 -0.37 -19.73 18.13
N SER A 101 0.60 -19.45 17.27
CA SER A 101 1.84 -18.75 17.63
C SER A 101 2.02 -17.51 16.76
N ILE A 102 2.54 -16.41 17.34
CA ILE A 102 2.97 -15.24 16.60
C ILE A 102 4.50 -15.27 16.55
N LEU A 103 5.03 -15.34 15.33
CA LEU A 103 6.45 -15.55 15.04
C LEU A 103 7.04 -14.32 14.34
N GLY A 104 8.31 -14.01 14.64
CA GLY A 104 9.13 -13.10 13.84
C GLY A 104 9.60 -13.80 12.56
N GLY A 105 9.45 -13.12 11.41
CA GLY A 105 9.68 -13.74 10.09
C GLY A 105 11.13 -14.07 9.77
N ALA A 106 12.12 -13.45 10.45
CA ALA A 106 13.53 -13.62 10.13
C ALA A 106 14.18 -14.81 10.84
N ASP A 107 13.80 -15.06 12.10
CA ASP A 107 14.44 -16.02 13.00
C ASP A 107 13.45 -16.99 13.65
N ASN A 108 12.17 -16.93 13.29
CA ASN A 108 11.06 -17.66 13.89
C ASN A 108 10.98 -17.47 15.43
N THR A 109 11.46 -16.35 15.95
CA THR A 109 11.31 -16.02 17.37
C THR A 109 9.83 -15.96 17.74
N VAL A 110 9.45 -16.66 18.81
CA VAL A 110 8.07 -16.70 19.30
C VAL A 110 7.79 -15.47 20.16
N PHE A 111 6.95 -14.56 19.66
CA PHE A 111 6.50 -13.38 20.41
C PHE A 111 5.38 -13.71 21.39
N SER A 112 4.45 -14.56 21.00
CA SER A 112 3.40 -15.09 21.86
C SER A 112 2.83 -16.37 21.30
N SER A 113 2.27 -17.23 22.14
CA SER A 113 1.58 -18.44 21.73
C SER A 113 0.47 -18.80 22.71
N THR A 114 -0.54 -19.51 22.20
CA THR A 114 -1.61 -20.07 23.01
C THR A 114 -2.16 -21.33 22.36
N THR A 115 -2.80 -22.18 23.14
CA THR A 115 -3.47 -23.38 22.66
C THR A 115 -4.90 -23.38 23.15
N LEU A 116 -5.85 -23.59 22.24
CA LEU A 116 -7.27 -23.59 22.52
C LEU A 116 -7.89 -24.89 22.07
N SER A 117 -8.58 -25.59 23.00
CA SER A 117 -9.31 -26.81 22.67
C SER A 117 -10.59 -26.48 21.91
N PHE A 118 -10.93 -27.28 20.92
CA PHE A 118 -12.17 -27.14 20.16
C PHE A 118 -12.91 -28.47 20.05
N LYS A 119 -14.24 -28.37 19.86
CA LYS A 119 -15.12 -29.49 19.55
C LYS A 119 -16.11 -29.09 18.47
N GLY A 120 -16.19 -29.87 17.41
CA GLY A 120 -17.11 -29.67 16.31
C GLY A 120 -17.82 -30.95 15.89
N SER A 121 -18.97 -30.81 15.25
CA SER A 121 -19.74 -31.94 14.72
C SER A 121 -20.40 -31.58 13.41
N SER A 122 -20.46 -32.56 12.47
CA SER A 122 -21.12 -32.41 11.17
C SER A 122 -21.32 -33.79 10.54
N THR A 123 -22.10 -33.86 9.47
CA THR A 123 -22.22 -35.06 8.60
C THR A 123 -21.02 -35.25 7.67
N ASP A 124 -20.05 -34.33 7.65
CA ASP A 124 -18.80 -34.36 6.92
C ASP A 124 -17.64 -34.09 7.88
N LYS A 125 -16.53 -34.83 7.73
CA LYS A 125 -15.37 -34.75 8.63
C LYS A 125 -14.72 -33.35 8.61
N ASN A 126 -14.49 -32.77 7.43
CA ASN A 126 -13.87 -31.47 7.29
C ASN A 126 -14.80 -30.36 7.81
N LYS A 127 -16.09 -30.45 7.56
CA LYS A 127 -17.08 -29.54 8.14
C LYS A 127 -17.18 -29.67 9.65
N ALA A 128 -17.05 -30.88 10.21
CA ALA A 128 -17.00 -31.07 11.67
C ALA A 128 -15.77 -30.36 12.26
N LEU A 129 -14.59 -30.53 11.66
CA LEU A 129 -13.36 -29.86 12.07
C LEU A 129 -13.53 -28.33 12.04
N MET A 130 -14.01 -27.79 10.92
CA MET A 130 -14.22 -26.36 10.76
C MET A 130 -15.28 -25.79 11.71
N SER A 131 -16.36 -26.54 11.98
CA SER A 131 -17.40 -26.11 12.92
C SER A 131 -16.87 -25.94 14.35
N GLY A 132 -15.84 -26.67 14.72
CA GLY A 132 -15.12 -26.51 15.99
C GLY A 132 -14.19 -25.30 16.00
N ILE A 133 -13.35 -25.18 14.97
CA ILE A 133 -12.36 -24.10 14.86
C ILE A 133 -13.04 -22.72 14.73
N LEU A 134 -14.11 -22.61 13.95
CA LEU A 134 -14.83 -21.33 13.74
C LEU A 134 -15.50 -20.78 15.00
N LYS A 135 -15.68 -21.57 16.06
CA LYS A 135 -16.14 -21.10 17.37
C LYS A 135 -15.09 -20.30 18.12
N ILE A 136 -13.81 -20.46 17.74
CA ILE A 136 -12.71 -19.70 18.30
C ILE A 136 -12.77 -18.28 17.72
N GLY A 137 -12.87 -17.29 18.59
CA GLY A 137 -12.95 -15.89 18.23
C GLY A 137 -11.88 -15.02 18.89
N TYR A 138 -11.94 -13.73 18.62
CA TYR A 138 -11.00 -12.75 19.20
C TYR A 138 -10.91 -12.79 20.73
N PRO A 139 -12.04 -12.92 21.51
CA PRO A 139 -11.95 -12.92 22.97
C PRO A 139 -11.00 -13.98 23.55
N GLN A 140 -10.97 -15.17 22.94
CA GLN A 140 -10.10 -16.27 23.40
C GLN A 140 -8.61 -16.03 23.05
N LEU A 141 -8.33 -15.27 22.01
CA LEU A 141 -6.98 -14.96 21.52
C LEU A 141 -6.48 -13.58 21.97
N LYS A 142 -7.34 -12.76 22.62
CA LYS A 142 -7.02 -11.38 22.98
C LYS A 142 -5.71 -11.26 23.77
N SER A 143 -5.57 -12.01 24.85
CA SER A 143 -4.34 -11.96 25.69
C SER A 143 -3.08 -12.30 24.91
N MET A 144 -3.16 -13.24 23.97
CA MET A 144 -2.04 -13.61 23.09
C MET A 144 -1.65 -12.43 22.18
N PHE A 145 -2.64 -11.76 21.55
CA PHE A 145 -2.39 -10.62 20.70
C PHE A 145 -1.86 -9.41 21.48
N ASP A 146 -2.40 -9.13 22.66
CA ASP A 146 -1.93 -8.04 23.51
C ASP A 146 -0.45 -8.26 23.93
N THR A 147 -0.10 -9.49 24.34
CA THR A 147 1.27 -9.86 24.69
C THR A 147 2.22 -9.75 23.47
N ALA A 148 1.76 -10.21 22.31
CA ALA A 148 2.56 -10.10 21.08
C ALA A 148 2.80 -8.64 20.71
N ARG A 149 1.78 -7.79 20.82
CA ARG A 149 1.88 -6.35 20.52
C ARG A 149 2.99 -5.70 21.35
N THR A 150 2.96 -5.87 22.66
CA THR A 150 3.98 -5.32 23.55
C THR A 150 5.40 -5.73 23.11
N LYS A 151 5.61 -7.05 22.91
CA LYS A 151 6.92 -7.56 22.49
C LYS A 151 7.36 -7.10 21.09
N ILE A 152 6.40 -6.91 20.17
CA ILE A 152 6.69 -6.38 18.82
C ILE A 152 7.11 -4.90 18.92
N LEU A 153 6.45 -4.10 19.74
CA LEU A 153 6.84 -2.71 19.96
C LEU A 153 8.23 -2.63 20.60
N ASP A 154 8.52 -3.46 21.61
CA ASP A 154 9.86 -3.57 22.20
C ASP A 154 10.93 -3.95 21.16
N TYR A 155 10.58 -4.87 20.23
CA TYR A 155 11.46 -5.25 19.14
C TYR A 155 11.80 -4.06 18.22
N TYR A 156 10.81 -3.25 17.82
CA TYR A 156 11.06 -2.08 16.99
C TYR A 156 11.90 -1.02 17.75
N ALA A 157 11.61 -0.79 19.02
CA ALA A 157 12.39 0.13 19.86
C ALA A 157 13.87 -0.32 19.99
N ALA A 158 14.11 -1.62 20.20
CA ALA A 158 15.46 -2.18 20.26
C ALA A 158 16.21 -2.15 18.92
N LYS A 159 15.50 -2.08 17.79
CA LYS A 159 16.07 -2.05 16.42
C LYS A 159 16.11 -0.66 15.80
N GLU A 160 15.81 0.41 16.55
CA GLU A 160 15.80 1.79 16.06
C GLU A 160 17.04 2.11 15.23
N GLU A 161 18.23 2.03 15.83
CA GLU A 161 19.48 2.39 15.16
C GLU A 161 19.72 1.59 13.87
N MET A 162 19.39 0.31 13.87
CA MET A 162 19.58 -0.55 12.71
C MET A 162 18.63 -0.14 11.57
N ILE A 163 17.37 0.17 11.87
CA ILE A 163 16.37 0.57 10.86
C ILE A 163 16.78 1.90 10.23
N PHE A 164 17.19 2.88 11.05
CA PHE A 164 17.63 4.18 10.56
C PHE A 164 18.93 4.08 9.75
N ALA A 165 19.93 3.32 10.21
CA ALA A 165 21.16 3.08 9.45
C ALA A 165 20.91 2.40 8.12
N LYS A 166 19.96 1.47 8.06
CA LYS A 166 19.57 0.79 6.83
C LYS A 166 18.87 1.74 5.86
N ALA A 167 17.97 2.59 6.36
CA ALA A 167 17.33 3.63 5.55
C ALA A 167 18.36 4.62 4.99
N ASP A 168 19.37 5.03 5.80
CA ASP A 168 20.47 5.87 5.33
C ASP A 168 21.29 5.20 4.24
N SER A 169 21.59 3.92 4.40
CA SER A 169 22.30 3.14 3.38
C SER A 169 21.51 3.09 2.06
N TYR A 170 20.21 2.86 2.12
CA TYR A 170 19.35 2.89 0.92
C TYR A 170 19.34 4.28 0.27
N ALA A 171 19.16 5.35 1.06
CA ALA A 171 19.14 6.72 0.55
C ALA A 171 20.49 7.12 -0.07
N HIS A 172 21.62 6.71 0.53
CA HIS A 172 22.96 6.95 -0.02
C HIS A 172 23.16 6.26 -1.39
N ASN A 173 22.58 5.10 -1.57
CA ASN A 173 22.61 4.36 -2.82
C ASN A 173 21.50 4.80 -3.82
N GLN A 174 20.85 5.95 -3.58
CA GLN A 174 19.77 6.50 -4.41
C GLN A 174 18.52 5.60 -4.49
N LYS A 175 18.39 4.65 -3.56
CA LYS A 175 17.23 3.78 -3.39
C LYS A 175 16.24 4.44 -2.44
N TYR A 176 15.67 5.55 -2.89
CA TYR A 176 14.85 6.42 -2.02
C TYR A 176 13.55 5.75 -1.58
N ASP A 177 12.91 4.98 -2.47
CA ASP A 177 11.64 4.31 -2.18
C ASP A 177 11.84 3.20 -1.14
N GLU A 178 12.95 2.43 -1.22
CA GLU A 178 13.34 1.45 -0.21
C GLU A 178 13.65 2.09 1.14
N ALA A 179 14.29 3.27 1.13
CA ALA A 179 14.60 4.00 2.34
C ALA A 179 13.33 4.48 3.07
N ILE A 180 12.39 5.06 2.32
CA ILE A 180 11.09 5.51 2.82
C ILE A 180 10.31 4.31 3.36
N ALA A 181 10.19 3.23 2.58
CA ALA A 181 9.48 2.02 2.98
C ALA A 181 10.05 1.41 4.28
N CYS A 182 11.38 1.39 4.42
CA CYS A 182 12.05 0.89 5.63
C CYS A 182 11.66 1.70 6.88
N LEU A 183 11.59 3.04 6.80
CA LEU A 183 11.22 3.92 7.91
C LEU A 183 9.75 3.78 8.29
N LEU A 184 8.87 3.61 7.30
CA LEU A 184 7.42 3.51 7.52
C LEU A 184 6.95 2.14 8.04
N LEU A 185 7.87 1.19 8.25
CA LEU A 185 7.58 -0.03 9.01
C LEU A 185 7.46 0.20 10.51
N ILE A 186 7.93 1.35 11.02
CA ILE A 186 7.89 1.68 12.45
C ILE A 186 6.44 2.00 12.84
N PRO A 187 5.86 1.28 13.83
CA PRO A 187 4.48 1.46 14.23
C PRO A 187 4.18 2.84 14.82
N GLU A 188 2.97 3.36 14.55
CA GLU A 188 2.48 4.65 15.08
C GLU A 188 2.35 4.63 16.61
N GLU A 189 2.17 3.46 17.23
CA GLU A 189 2.13 3.31 18.68
C GLU A 189 3.46 3.72 19.36
N LEU A 190 4.57 3.65 18.64
CA LEU A 190 5.88 4.19 19.06
C LEU A 190 5.99 5.66 18.65
N PHE A 191 5.14 6.52 19.19
CA PHE A 191 4.91 7.89 18.74
C PHE A 191 6.20 8.69 18.47
N GLU A 192 7.14 8.71 19.41
CA GLU A 192 8.40 9.47 19.23
C GLU A 192 9.27 8.90 18.11
N LEU A 193 9.38 7.58 18.06
CA LEU A 193 10.18 6.88 17.05
C LEU A 193 9.55 7.00 15.67
N HIS A 194 8.24 6.82 15.59
CA HIS A 194 7.48 7.00 14.35
C HIS A 194 7.56 8.44 13.81
N SER A 195 7.46 9.45 14.70
CA SER A 195 7.63 10.86 14.32
C SER A 195 9.01 11.15 13.75
N LYS A 196 10.08 10.65 14.38
CA LYS A 196 11.45 10.74 13.85
C LYS A 196 11.58 10.06 12.49
N ALA A 197 11.02 8.86 12.34
CA ALA A 197 11.04 8.10 11.09
C ALA A 197 10.29 8.83 9.98
N MET A 198 9.12 9.38 10.28
CA MET A 198 8.31 10.16 9.33
C MET A 198 9.06 11.44 8.89
N ALA A 199 9.65 12.20 9.81
CA ALA A 199 10.41 13.39 9.47
C ALA A 199 11.59 13.04 8.53
N LYS A 200 12.29 11.94 8.79
CA LYS A 200 13.38 11.47 7.94
C LYS A 200 12.87 10.96 6.57
N ALA A 201 11.73 10.30 6.54
CA ALA A 201 11.12 9.85 5.29
C ALA A 201 10.72 11.04 4.40
N ILE A 202 10.22 12.14 4.98
CA ILE A 202 9.92 13.39 4.27
C ILE A 202 11.21 14.01 3.70
N ASP A 203 12.31 14.07 4.47
CA ASP A 203 13.61 14.57 3.99
C ASP A 203 14.14 13.73 2.81
N ILE A 204 14.02 12.41 2.87
CA ILE A 204 14.41 11.51 1.79
C ILE A 204 13.51 11.70 0.55
N TYR A 205 12.22 11.90 0.75
CA TYR A 205 11.27 12.19 -0.34
C TYR A 205 11.60 13.51 -1.05
N ASP A 206 11.95 14.57 -0.30
CA ASP A 206 12.36 15.84 -0.89
C ASP A 206 13.68 15.69 -1.69
N LYS A 207 14.65 14.93 -1.18
CA LYS A 207 15.89 14.59 -1.91
C LYS A 207 15.62 13.81 -3.20
N ARG A 208 14.71 12.82 -3.15
CA ARG A 208 14.26 12.07 -4.32
C ARG A 208 13.72 13.01 -5.40
N ASN A 209 12.82 13.92 -5.02
CA ASN A 209 12.21 14.85 -5.96
C ASN A 209 13.22 15.84 -6.55
N GLN A 210 14.18 16.32 -5.75
CA GLN A 210 15.28 17.15 -6.23
C GLN A 210 16.17 16.38 -7.24
N GLU A 211 16.48 15.12 -6.99
CA GLU A 211 17.26 14.30 -7.90
C GLU A 211 16.52 14.03 -9.22
N ILE A 212 15.23 13.73 -9.17
CA ILE A 212 14.38 13.59 -10.36
C ILE A 212 14.37 14.89 -11.17
N ALA A 213 14.20 16.04 -10.51
CA ALA A 213 14.22 17.35 -11.16
C ALA A 213 15.59 17.62 -11.83
N ARG A 214 16.69 17.31 -11.13
CA ARG A 214 18.06 17.44 -11.67
C ARG A 214 18.28 16.56 -12.90
N GLN A 215 17.85 15.30 -12.85
CA GLN A 215 17.97 14.37 -13.99
C GLN A 215 17.16 14.86 -15.18
N ARG A 216 15.94 15.35 -14.98
CA ARG A 216 15.10 15.94 -16.05
C ARG A 216 15.76 17.18 -16.66
N ALA A 217 16.33 18.05 -15.84
CA ALA A 217 17.04 19.23 -16.32
C ALA A 217 18.30 18.87 -17.12
N ALA A 218 19.08 17.88 -16.65
CA ALA A 218 20.25 17.38 -17.37
C ALA A 218 19.88 16.72 -18.72
N GLN A 219 18.81 15.94 -18.75
CA GLN A 219 18.29 15.34 -19.96
C GLN A 219 17.82 16.38 -20.98
N LEU A 220 17.11 17.42 -20.52
CA LEU A 220 16.69 18.53 -21.35
C LEU A 220 17.89 19.28 -21.92
N ALA A 221 18.88 19.60 -21.08
CA ALA A 221 20.11 20.28 -21.52
C ALA A 221 20.85 19.47 -22.60
N SER A 222 20.99 18.14 -22.39
CA SER A 222 21.60 17.24 -23.37
C SER A 222 20.81 17.19 -24.68
N SER A 223 19.49 17.14 -24.63
CA SER A 223 18.63 17.17 -25.81
C SER A 223 18.78 18.50 -26.58
N ASN A 224 18.78 19.62 -25.87
CA ASN A 224 18.98 20.95 -26.46
C ASN A 224 20.36 21.06 -27.12
N ASP A 225 21.44 20.59 -26.49
CA ASP A 225 22.77 20.55 -27.06
C ASP A 225 22.84 19.75 -28.38
N ALA A 226 22.14 18.63 -28.43
CA ALA A 226 22.05 17.81 -29.64
C ALA A 226 21.33 18.56 -30.78
N VAL A 227 20.24 19.25 -30.48
CA VAL A 227 19.47 20.09 -31.40
C VAL A 227 20.35 21.23 -31.95
N LEU A 228 21.05 21.97 -31.07
CA LEU A 228 21.90 23.07 -31.43
C LEU A 228 23.09 22.63 -32.33
N LYS A 229 23.74 21.51 -31.98
CA LYS A 229 24.81 20.90 -32.78
C LYS A 229 24.31 20.47 -34.17
N LYS A 230 23.13 19.87 -34.26
CA LYS A 230 22.52 19.45 -35.53
C LYS A 230 22.24 20.67 -36.43
N ALA A 231 21.65 21.71 -35.85
CA ALA A 231 21.41 22.97 -36.59
C ALA A 231 22.72 23.63 -37.08
N GLN A 232 23.74 23.66 -36.24
CA GLN A 232 25.06 24.18 -36.59
C GLN A 232 25.72 23.37 -37.72
N SER A 233 25.55 22.05 -37.69
CA SER A 233 26.04 21.17 -38.78
C SER A 233 25.36 21.46 -40.11
N PHE A 234 24.02 21.65 -40.11
CA PHE A 234 23.29 22.04 -41.34
C PHE A 234 23.72 23.41 -41.86
N LEU A 235 23.95 24.38 -40.98
CA LEU A 235 24.48 25.69 -41.40
C LEU A 235 25.87 25.59 -42.01
N SER A 236 26.76 24.75 -41.50
CA SER A 236 28.09 24.51 -42.08
C SER A 236 28.03 23.86 -43.48
N MET A 237 26.96 23.11 -43.76
CA MET A 237 26.64 22.54 -45.09
C MET A 237 25.86 23.50 -45.99
N GLN A 238 25.72 24.77 -45.62
CA GLN A 238 24.91 25.80 -46.30
C GLN A 238 23.44 25.44 -46.46
N ASN A 239 22.92 24.56 -45.62
CA ASN A 239 21.52 24.14 -45.62
C ASN A 239 20.74 24.84 -44.48
N ALA A 240 20.41 26.10 -44.73
CA ALA A 240 19.76 26.95 -43.74
C ALA A 240 18.30 26.51 -43.42
N GLU A 241 17.59 25.94 -44.40
CA GLU A 241 16.23 25.44 -44.22
C GLU A 241 16.18 24.29 -43.21
N GLU A 242 17.06 23.29 -43.41
CA GLU A 242 17.13 22.15 -42.48
C GLU A 242 17.69 22.56 -41.09
N ALA A 243 18.54 23.58 -41.05
CA ALA A 243 18.98 24.14 -39.77
C ALA A 243 17.80 24.75 -38.98
N LEU A 244 16.94 25.51 -39.65
CA LEU A 244 15.73 26.07 -39.03
C LEU A 244 14.76 24.99 -38.56
N LYS A 245 14.53 23.96 -39.38
CA LYS A 245 13.71 22.80 -39.00
C LYS A 245 14.27 22.04 -37.80
N ALA A 246 15.59 21.84 -37.76
CA ALA A 246 16.23 21.18 -36.62
C ALA A 246 16.02 21.95 -35.31
N LEU A 247 15.96 23.29 -35.35
CA LEU A 247 15.73 24.14 -34.19
C LEU A 247 14.27 24.10 -33.65
N TRP A 248 13.34 23.51 -34.38
CA TRP A 248 11.93 23.37 -33.87
C TRP A 248 11.82 22.48 -32.63
N ASP A 249 12.76 21.56 -32.49
CA ASP A 249 12.80 20.65 -31.31
C ASP A 249 13.43 21.30 -30.08
N TYR A 250 14.01 22.49 -30.22
CA TYR A 250 14.60 23.20 -29.10
C TYR A 250 13.53 23.56 -28.06
N ARG A 251 13.86 23.35 -26.82
CA ARG A 251 13.04 23.75 -25.67
C ARG A 251 13.79 24.79 -24.84
N ASP A 252 13.07 25.61 -24.09
CA ASP A 252 13.71 26.59 -23.22
C ASP A 252 14.74 25.92 -22.30
N GLY A 253 15.98 26.37 -22.40
CA GLY A 253 17.14 25.79 -21.75
C GLY A 253 17.86 26.81 -20.87
N SER A 254 19.17 26.56 -20.63
CA SER A 254 20.02 27.53 -19.95
C SER A 254 20.20 28.82 -20.76
N GLU A 255 20.50 29.93 -20.10
CA GLU A 255 20.76 31.23 -20.75
C GLU A 255 21.78 31.10 -21.91
N LYS A 256 22.85 30.31 -21.70
CA LYS A 256 23.85 30.01 -22.75
C LYS A 256 23.22 29.28 -23.95
N GLN A 257 22.39 28.30 -23.73
CA GLN A 257 21.70 27.57 -24.79
C GLN A 257 20.68 28.44 -25.52
N ASN A 258 19.96 29.26 -24.81
CA ASN A 258 19.01 30.23 -25.38
C ASN A 258 19.73 31.27 -26.27
N THR A 259 20.89 31.77 -25.85
CA THR A 259 21.72 32.66 -26.64
C THR A 259 22.18 31.96 -27.92
N GLN A 260 22.73 30.74 -27.84
CA GLN A 260 23.12 29.96 -29.01
C GLN A 260 21.97 29.67 -29.98
N TYR A 261 20.79 29.36 -29.44
CA TYR A 261 19.57 29.14 -30.22
C TYR A 261 19.21 30.40 -31.03
N ASN A 262 19.18 31.56 -30.37
CA ASN A 262 18.85 32.84 -31.02
C ASN A 262 19.86 33.22 -32.08
N ASP A 263 21.17 32.98 -31.84
CA ASP A 263 22.23 33.22 -32.82
C ASP A 263 22.10 32.30 -34.06
N LEU A 264 21.75 31.04 -33.86
CA LEU A 264 21.55 30.09 -34.97
C LEU A 264 20.29 30.43 -35.78
N ILE A 265 19.19 30.83 -35.10
CA ILE A 265 17.97 31.31 -35.76
C ILE A 265 18.27 32.54 -36.63
N ALA A 266 19.01 33.52 -36.09
CA ALA A 266 19.35 34.73 -36.82
C ALA A 266 20.22 34.43 -38.04
N LYS A 267 21.26 33.59 -37.87
CA LYS A 267 22.16 33.16 -38.96
C LYS A 267 21.41 32.39 -40.03
N ALA A 268 20.61 31.40 -39.66
CA ALA A 268 19.84 30.60 -40.62
C ALA A 268 18.78 31.47 -41.33
N GLY A 269 18.09 32.34 -40.59
CA GLY A 269 17.10 33.26 -41.15
C GLY A 269 17.65 34.22 -42.18
N SER A 270 18.89 34.74 -42.00
CA SER A 270 19.53 35.64 -42.97
C SER A 270 19.90 34.97 -44.29
N LEU A 271 19.99 33.63 -44.31
CA LEU A 271 20.32 32.86 -45.49
C LEU A 271 19.11 32.33 -46.27
N VAL A 272 17.90 32.52 -45.75
CA VAL A 272 16.64 32.07 -46.35
C VAL A 272 15.85 33.25 -46.85
N SER A 273 15.25 33.18 -48.07
CA SER A 273 14.41 34.25 -48.60
C SER A 273 13.15 34.49 -47.74
N GLU A 274 12.63 35.71 -47.73
CA GLU A 274 11.45 36.05 -46.92
C GLU A 274 10.22 35.21 -47.23
N GLU A 275 10.04 34.83 -48.52
CA GLU A 275 8.94 33.96 -48.93
C GLU A 275 9.05 32.55 -48.29
N LYS A 276 10.26 31.98 -48.32
CA LYS A 276 10.54 30.68 -47.68
C LYS A 276 10.43 30.77 -46.15
N GLN A 277 10.85 31.87 -45.54
CA GLN A 277 10.69 32.09 -44.11
C GLN A 277 9.20 32.04 -43.70
N ARG A 278 8.30 32.62 -44.49
CA ARG A 278 6.85 32.59 -44.26
C ARG A 278 6.30 31.15 -44.35
N VAL A 279 6.77 30.38 -45.36
CA VAL A 279 6.36 28.98 -45.49
C VAL A 279 6.83 28.14 -44.29
N LEU A 280 8.12 28.29 -43.92
CA LEU A 280 8.69 27.60 -42.77
C LEU A 280 8.01 27.97 -41.45
N ALA A 281 7.60 29.24 -41.29
CA ALA A 281 6.84 29.69 -40.11
C ALA A 281 5.48 28.98 -40.01
N ALA A 282 4.78 28.83 -41.16
CA ALA A 282 3.50 28.13 -41.21
C ALA A 282 3.67 26.60 -40.94
N GLU A 283 4.73 26.00 -41.45
CA GLU A 283 5.07 24.58 -41.19
C GLU A 283 5.43 24.39 -39.70
N ARG A 284 6.23 25.29 -39.14
CA ARG A 284 6.57 25.28 -37.70
C ARG A 284 5.32 25.34 -36.83
N GLN A 285 4.36 26.22 -37.16
CA GLN A 285 3.13 26.33 -36.40
C GLN A 285 2.35 25.01 -36.41
N LYS A 286 2.21 24.37 -37.57
CA LYS A 286 1.58 23.04 -37.70
C LYS A 286 2.29 21.98 -36.86
N TYR A 287 3.62 21.97 -36.89
CA TYR A 287 4.44 21.06 -36.10
C TYR A 287 4.21 21.28 -34.58
N LEU A 288 4.24 22.52 -34.12
CA LEU A 288 3.99 22.85 -32.72
C LEU A 288 2.57 22.48 -32.27
N ASP A 289 1.57 22.73 -33.14
CA ASP A 289 0.18 22.37 -32.86
C ASP A 289 -0.01 20.84 -32.75
N ALA A 290 0.67 20.07 -33.64
CA ALA A 290 0.65 18.60 -33.58
C ALA A 290 1.28 18.09 -32.28
N ARG A 291 2.43 18.64 -31.92
CA ARG A 291 3.14 18.29 -30.69
C ARG A 291 2.35 18.64 -29.43
N MET A 292 1.72 19.82 -29.39
CA MET A 292 0.84 20.19 -28.27
C MET A 292 -0.37 19.26 -28.15
N ARG A 293 -0.86 18.68 -29.25
CA ARG A 293 -1.92 17.66 -29.19
C ARG A 293 -1.39 16.36 -28.57
N GLU A 294 -0.24 15.90 -29.00
CA GLU A 294 0.41 14.70 -28.44
C GLU A 294 0.70 14.85 -26.94
N ASP A 295 1.24 16.01 -26.53
CA ASP A 295 1.50 16.32 -25.12
C ASP A 295 0.20 16.35 -24.30
N ARG A 296 -0.90 16.90 -24.83
CA ARG A 296 -2.23 16.88 -24.17
C ARG A 296 -2.81 15.46 -24.10
N GLU A 297 -2.71 14.69 -25.18
CA GLU A 297 -3.19 13.30 -25.18
C GLU A 297 -2.42 12.46 -24.17
N TRP A 298 -1.10 12.68 -24.07
CA TRP A 298 -0.28 12.01 -23.04
C TRP A 298 -0.69 12.42 -21.63
N ALA A 299 -0.87 13.71 -21.38
CA ALA A 299 -1.32 14.23 -20.09
C ALA A 299 -2.70 13.68 -19.72
N MET A 300 -3.64 13.60 -20.67
CA MET A 300 -4.95 12.97 -20.45
C MET A 300 -4.86 11.49 -20.14
N ARG A 301 -3.94 10.75 -20.80
CA ARG A 301 -3.72 9.32 -20.48
C ARG A 301 -3.18 9.15 -19.07
N VAL A 302 -2.21 9.98 -18.65
CA VAL A 302 -1.69 9.97 -17.29
C VAL A 302 -2.80 10.27 -16.27
N GLN A 303 -3.60 11.33 -16.49
CA GLN A 303 -4.74 11.64 -15.64
C GLN A 303 -5.79 10.53 -15.60
N ALA A 304 -6.07 9.87 -16.74
CA ALA A 304 -7.00 8.75 -16.78
C ALA A 304 -6.49 7.56 -15.95
N THR A 305 -5.18 7.26 -16.04
CA THR A 305 -4.56 6.19 -15.25
C THR A 305 -4.57 6.53 -13.74
N GLU A 306 -4.28 7.78 -13.39
CA GLU A 306 -4.37 8.26 -12.00
C GLU A 306 -5.81 8.21 -11.47
N HIS A 307 -6.78 8.56 -12.31
CA HIS A 307 -8.20 8.49 -11.94
C HIS A 307 -8.67 7.04 -11.78
N GLU A 308 -8.26 6.13 -12.65
CA GLU A 308 -8.57 4.70 -12.57
C GLU A 308 -7.97 4.10 -11.27
N MET A 309 -6.71 4.41 -10.93
CA MET A 309 -6.11 4.02 -9.65
C MET A 309 -6.86 4.61 -8.45
N SER A 310 -7.33 5.85 -8.54
CA SER A 310 -8.13 6.51 -7.49
C SER A 310 -9.50 5.83 -7.32
N LEU A 311 -10.15 5.40 -8.39
CA LEU A 311 -11.43 4.66 -8.35
C LEU A 311 -11.24 3.27 -7.73
N ASP A 312 -10.17 2.56 -8.09
CA ASP A 312 -9.83 1.25 -7.53
C ASP A 312 -9.58 1.33 -6.03
N ASN A 313 -8.84 2.36 -5.58
CA ASN A 313 -8.62 2.63 -4.16
C ASN A 313 -9.93 2.96 -3.42
N ARG A 314 -10.85 3.70 -4.06
CA ARG A 314 -12.15 4.07 -3.50
C ARG A 314 -13.10 2.86 -3.43
N GLU A 315 -13.08 1.98 -4.43
CA GLU A 315 -13.85 0.74 -4.42
C GLU A 315 -13.35 -0.22 -3.34
N THR A 316 -12.03 -0.32 -3.16
CA THR A 316 -11.41 -1.11 -2.08
C THR A 316 -11.82 -0.56 -0.71
N ALA A 317 -11.77 0.76 -0.50
CA ALA A 317 -12.20 1.40 0.73
C ALA A 317 -13.71 1.19 1.02
N MET A 318 -14.56 1.20 -0.01
CA MET A 318 -15.99 0.90 0.16
C MET A 318 -16.25 -0.57 0.50
N ARG A 319 -15.47 -1.51 -0.06
CA ARG A 319 -15.56 -2.94 0.29
C ARG A 319 -15.13 -3.18 1.74
N GLU A 320 -14.08 -2.49 2.20
CA GLU A 320 -13.63 -2.53 3.59
C GLU A 320 -14.69 -1.96 4.54
N GLN A 321 -15.28 -0.80 4.24
CA GLN A 321 -16.38 -0.24 5.03
C GLN A 321 -17.60 -1.15 5.08
N ALA A 322 -17.95 -1.81 3.97
CA ALA A 322 -19.04 -2.77 3.95
C ALA A 322 -18.74 -4.01 4.79
N ALA A 323 -17.48 -4.47 4.79
CA ALA A 323 -17.04 -5.58 5.64
C ALA A 323 -17.05 -5.19 7.13
N GLU A 324 -16.56 -4.00 7.48
CA GLU A 324 -16.61 -3.44 8.85
C GLU A 324 -18.05 -3.26 9.31
N HIS A 325 -18.93 -2.75 8.45
CA HIS A 325 -20.36 -2.60 8.78
C HIS A 325 -21.04 -3.96 9.03
N LYS A 326 -20.71 -4.98 8.21
CA LYS A 326 -21.21 -6.34 8.41
C LYS A 326 -20.70 -6.93 9.73
N ILE A 327 -19.43 -6.76 10.07
CA ILE A 327 -18.86 -7.19 11.35
C ILE A 327 -19.52 -6.45 12.52
N SER A 328 -19.77 -5.14 12.39
CA SER A 328 -20.47 -4.35 13.39
C SER A 328 -21.92 -4.81 13.59
N MET A 329 -22.62 -5.19 12.53
CA MET A 329 -23.99 -5.73 12.59
C MET A 329 -24.01 -7.12 13.22
N ASP A 330 -23.07 -8.00 12.88
CA ASP A 330 -22.94 -9.34 13.49
C ASP A 330 -22.61 -9.22 14.98
N ASN A 331 -21.74 -8.29 15.39
CA ASN A 331 -21.43 -8.01 16.78
C ASN A 331 -22.65 -7.43 17.54
N LYS A 332 -23.41 -6.50 16.93
CA LYS A 332 -24.67 -6.00 17.51
C LYS A 332 -25.73 -7.09 17.66
N GLN A 333 -25.79 -8.01 16.72
CA GLN A 333 -26.72 -9.15 16.78
C GLN A 333 -26.30 -10.15 17.86
N HIS A 334 -24.99 -10.35 18.05
CA HIS A 334 -24.44 -11.13 19.16
C HIS A 334 -24.68 -10.45 20.51
N ASP A 335 -24.43 -9.13 20.62
CA ASP A 335 -24.70 -8.34 21.82
C ASP A 335 -26.20 -8.30 22.17
N LEU A 336 -27.09 -8.26 21.17
CA LEU A 336 -28.54 -8.35 21.40
C LEU A 336 -28.94 -9.74 21.93
N ARG A 337 -28.30 -10.82 21.44
CA ARG A 337 -28.53 -12.17 21.99
C ARG A 337 -28.01 -12.31 23.42
N VAL A 338 -26.85 -11.74 23.71
CA VAL A 338 -26.30 -11.71 25.09
C VAL A 338 -27.17 -10.84 26.00
N LYS A 339 -27.62 -9.66 25.55
CA LYS A 339 -28.50 -8.76 26.32
C LYS A 339 -29.90 -9.34 26.55
N THR A 340 -30.45 -10.15 25.62
CA THR A 340 -31.71 -10.86 25.87
C THR A 340 -31.54 -11.92 26.93
N THR A 341 -30.41 -12.63 26.98
CA THR A 341 -30.12 -13.57 28.09
C THR A 341 -29.77 -12.87 29.40
N GLU A 342 -29.14 -11.67 29.35
CA GLU A 342 -28.89 -10.84 30.55
C GLU A 342 -30.12 -10.06 31.02
N HIS A 343 -31.05 -9.71 30.11
CA HIS A 343 -32.29 -9.00 30.47
C HIS A 343 -33.24 -9.87 31.27
N ASP A 344 -33.23 -11.19 31.03
CA ASP A 344 -33.99 -12.14 31.84
C ASP A 344 -33.43 -12.31 33.28
N MET A 345 -32.18 -11.87 33.52
CA MET A 345 -31.52 -11.88 34.83
C MET A 345 -31.46 -10.51 35.54
N LYS A 346 -31.80 -9.41 34.87
CA LYS A 346 -31.64 -8.03 35.41
C LYS A 346 -32.93 -7.21 35.48
N MET A 347 -34.05 -7.81 35.76
CA MET A 347 -35.28 -7.05 36.05
C MET A 347 -35.34 -6.53 37.50
N GLU A 348 -34.29 -6.68 38.32
CA GLU A 348 -34.30 -6.27 39.73
C GLU A 348 -33.45 -5.05 40.11
N ASP A 349 -32.60 -4.47 39.22
CA ASP A 349 -31.71 -3.35 39.59
C ASP A 349 -31.72 -2.20 38.59
N LYS A 350 -32.80 -1.43 38.47
CA LYS A 350 -32.74 -0.12 37.81
C LYS A 350 -33.58 0.95 38.50
N MET A 351 -32.90 1.71 39.35
CA MET A 351 -33.17 3.14 39.57
C MET A 351 -31.92 3.82 40.13
N SER A 352 -31.00 4.29 39.23
CA SER A 352 -30.04 5.37 39.51
C SER A 352 -29.10 5.53 38.32
N ASP A 353 -29.11 6.68 37.69
CA ASP A 353 -28.03 7.42 37.02
C ASP A 353 -28.44 8.06 35.69
N HIS A 354 -29.11 9.18 35.89
CA HIS A 354 -29.34 10.14 34.80
C HIS A 354 -28.74 11.51 35.21
N LYS A 355 -27.42 11.68 34.99
CA LYS A 355 -26.74 12.99 34.90
C LYS A 355 -25.29 12.80 34.48
N ILE A 356 -24.96 13.24 33.28
CA ILE A 356 -23.70 13.89 32.82
C ILE A 356 -23.66 13.79 31.28
N ASN A 357 -23.97 14.89 30.61
CA ASN A 357 -23.47 15.21 29.25
C ASN A 357 -24.01 16.57 28.79
N MET A 358 -23.32 17.63 29.15
CA MET A 358 -23.51 18.97 28.56
C MET A 358 -22.28 19.87 28.78
N ASP A 359 -21.10 19.49 28.32
CA ASP A 359 -19.94 20.42 28.39
C ASP A 359 -18.90 20.35 27.22
N ASP A 360 -19.22 19.75 26.06
CA ASP A 360 -18.24 19.61 24.97
C ASP A 360 -18.49 20.46 23.71
N ARG A 361 -19.13 21.60 23.80
CA ARG A 361 -19.43 22.44 22.61
C ARG A 361 -18.69 23.79 22.51
N GLN A 362 -17.59 24.01 23.20
CA GLN A 362 -16.97 25.36 23.20
C GLN A 362 -15.48 25.40 22.76
N MET A 363 -14.95 24.42 22.05
CA MET A 363 -13.54 24.44 21.57
C MET A 363 -13.30 24.56 20.07
N ASP A 364 -14.32 24.80 19.24
CA ASP A 364 -14.16 24.74 17.77
C ASP A 364 -13.83 26.06 17.06
N TYR A 365 -13.56 27.16 17.75
CA TYR A 365 -13.39 28.46 17.08
C TYR A 365 -11.96 29.02 16.95
N ASN A 366 -10.91 28.37 17.44
CA ASN A 366 -9.54 28.92 17.43
C ASN A 366 -8.56 28.27 16.46
N PHE A 367 -9.00 27.39 15.54
CA PHE A 367 -8.09 26.66 14.64
C PHE A 367 -7.95 27.18 13.21
N ALA A 368 -8.62 28.26 12.82
CA ALA A 368 -8.65 28.71 11.43
C ALA A 368 -7.38 29.46 10.95
N ALA A 369 -6.47 29.86 11.82
CA ALA A 369 -5.28 30.65 11.46
C ALA A 369 -3.98 29.84 11.31
N LEU A 370 -3.97 28.54 11.65
CA LEU A 370 -2.81 27.63 11.53
C LEU A 370 -2.78 26.81 10.23
N ASP A 371 -3.72 27.08 9.32
CA ASP A 371 -4.15 26.11 8.30
C ASP A 371 -3.29 26.02 7.02
N ALA A 372 -2.42 26.99 6.71
CA ALA A 372 -1.68 27.00 5.45
C ALA A 372 -0.37 26.18 5.51
N ASN A 373 0.37 26.25 6.62
CA ASN A 373 1.61 25.46 6.79
C ASN A 373 1.30 23.99 7.11
N THR A 374 0.26 23.73 7.89
CA THR A 374 -0.17 22.37 8.26
C THR A 374 -0.65 21.57 7.05
N LYS A 375 -1.32 22.22 6.09
CA LYS A 375 -1.76 21.54 4.84
C LYS A 375 -0.59 21.06 4.00
N THR A 376 0.49 21.84 3.93
CA THR A 376 1.69 21.44 3.16
C THR A 376 2.41 20.24 3.79
N GLU A 377 2.53 20.21 5.10
CA GLU A 377 3.13 19.07 5.81
C GLU A 377 2.24 17.82 5.73
N GLN A 378 0.94 17.97 5.91
CA GLN A 378 0.00 16.86 5.73
C GLN A 378 0.05 16.27 4.31
N GLN A 379 0.14 17.12 3.27
CA GLN A 379 0.30 16.65 1.89
C GLN A 379 1.61 15.87 1.69
N LYS A 380 2.71 16.28 2.32
CA LYS A 380 3.98 15.53 2.26
C LYS A 380 3.89 14.19 2.98
N VAL A 381 3.26 14.14 4.14
CA VAL A 381 3.01 12.89 4.88
C VAL A 381 2.20 11.91 4.02
N GLU A 382 1.12 12.39 3.40
CA GLU A 382 0.28 11.59 2.51
C GLU A 382 1.07 11.08 1.29
N ALA A 383 1.89 11.94 0.67
CA ALA A 383 2.73 11.56 -0.45
C ALA A 383 3.79 10.51 -0.08
N VAL A 384 4.42 10.65 1.07
CA VAL A 384 5.39 9.67 1.61
C VAL A 384 4.72 8.33 1.88
N LYS A 385 3.52 8.32 2.49
CA LYS A 385 2.73 7.11 2.70
C LYS A 385 2.34 6.45 1.38
N THR A 386 1.98 7.24 0.37
CA THR A 386 1.64 6.74 -0.97
C THR A 386 2.83 6.05 -1.64
N VAL A 387 4.02 6.69 -1.61
CA VAL A 387 5.25 6.08 -2.15
C VAL A 387 5.56 4.74 -1.48
N ALA A 388 5.44 4.67 -0.16
CA ALA A 388 5.66 3.41 0.56
C ALA A 388 4.63 2.34 0.21
N CYS A 389 3.34 2.70 0.09
CA CYS A 389 2.29 1.77 -0.34
C CYS A 389 2.57 1.19 -1.71
N GLU A 390 2.90 2.03 -2.69
CA GLU A 390 3.25 1.60 -4.05
C GLU A 390 4.50 0.72 -4.05
N PHE A 391 5.50 1.08 -3.25
CA PHE A 391 6.71 0.29 -3.10
C PHE A 391 6.41 -1.11 -2.56
N PHE A 392 5.66 -1.23 -1.46
CA PHE A 392 5.28 -2.53 -0.88
C PHE A 392 4.40 -3.35 -1.81
N LYS A 393 3.48 -2.72 -2.54
CA LYS A 393 2.65 -3.39 -3.55
C LYS A 393 3.49 -4.04 -4.65
N ASN A 394 4.53 -3.33 -5.11
CA ASN A 394 5.41 -3.80 -6.19
C ASN A 394 6.53 -4.72 -5.69
N ASN A 395 6.82 -4.73 -4.39
CA ASN A 395 7.90 -5.49 -3.76
C ASN A 395 7.41 -6.28 -2.55
N PRO A 396 6.51 -7.27 -2.72
CA PRO A 396 5.86 -7.98 -1.60
C PRO A 396 6.86 -8.70 -0.68
N ASN A 397 8.03 -9.06 -1.19
CA ASN A 397 9.08 -9.74 -0.42
C ASN A 397 10.10 -8.80 0.24
N PHE A 398 9.96 -7.48 0.06
CA PHE A 398 10.92 -6.52 0.62
C PHE A 398 11.02 -6.62 2.14
N ILE A 399 9.87 -6.72 2.82
CA ILE A 399 9.78 -6.77 4.28
C ILE A 399 10.45 -8.04 4.82
N THR A 400 10.26 -9.18 4.16
CA THR A 400 10.85 -10.47 4.56
C THR A 400 12.36 -10.53 4.33
N ASN A 401 12.90 -9.69 3.44
CA ASN A 401 14.32 -9.59 3.11
C ASN A 401 15.06 -8.50 3.92
N LEU A 402 14.37 -7.82 4.83
CA LEU A 402 14.98 -6.87 5.78
C LEU A 402 15.72 -7.63 6.90
N LYS A 403 16.82 -8.31 6.55
CA LYS A 403 17.71 -9.00 7.50
C LYS A 403 18.80 -8.09 8.00
#